data_6297c68d2a8db043819a78099dccb13a
#
_entry.id   6297c68d2a8db043819a78099dccb13a
#
_cell.length_a   1.000
_cell.length_b   1.000
_cell.length_c   1.000
_cell.angle_alpha   90.00
_cell.angle_beta   90.00
_cell.angle_gamma   90.00
#
_symmetry.space_group_name_H-M   'P 1'
#
loop_
_entity.id
_entity.type
_entity.pdbx_description
1 polymer ?
#
loop_
_entity_poly.entity_id
_entity_poly.type
_entity_poly.pdbx_seq_one_letter_code
_entity_poly.pdbx_strand_id
1 'polypeptide(L)'
;MEVERLSGVVQKGWGYELIWATNDKYCGKIMVFEKKGNKFSMHFHSEKDESWFVNTGKFLVRWIDTTSATLHEQELLEGQTWHNPPLQPHQLEALEDCSSITEVSTPDSVEDNYRVIPGDSQLDRTTKPDN
;
A
#
# COMPACT_ATOMS: atom_id res chain seq x y z
N MET A 1 -20.62 23.63 -7.27
CA MET A 1 -19.68 22.50 -7.06
C MET A 1 -18.40 22.80 -7.84
N GLU A 2 -17.28 22.61 -7.20
CA GLU A 2 -15.98 22.78 -7.85
C GLU A 2 -15.41 21.43 -8.28
N VAL A 3 -14.69 21.45 -9.39
CA VAL A 3 -13.95 20.28 -9.85
C VAL A 3 -12.47 20.56 -9.53
N GLU A 4 -11.87 19.68 -8.73
CA GLU A 4 -10.49 19.84 -8.32
C GLU A 4 -9.57 18.91 -9.09
N ARG A 5 -8.35 19.36 -9.33
CA ARG A 5 -7.32 18.52 -9.91
C ARG A 5 -6.57 17.78 -8.82
N LEU A 6 -6.16 16.58 -9.14
CA LEU A 6 -5.32 15.78 -8.25
C LEU A 6 -3.97 16.47 -8.06
N SER A 7 -3.59 16.70 -6.82
CA SER A 7 -2.32 17.33 -6.47
C SER A 7 -1.51 16.58 -5.42
N GLY A 8 -2.09 15.56 -4.83
CA GLY A 8 -1.48 14.83 -3.72
C GLY A 8 -0.56 13.71 -4.16
N VAL A 9 0.54 14.04 -4.87
CA VAL A 9 1.52 13.04 -5.29
C VAL A 9 2.62 12.95 -4.25
N VAL A 10 2.87 11.74 -3.73
CA VAL A 10 3.93 11.48 -2.75
C VAL A 10 4.88 10.44 -3.32
N GLN A 11 6.15 10.82 -3.49
CA GLN A 11 7.18 9.89 -3.98
C GLN A 11 7.60 8.92 -2.89
N LYS A 12 7.76 7.67 -3.28
CA LYS A 12 8.18 6.56 -2.40
C LYS A 12 9.35 5.80 -3.05
N GLY A 13 10.07 5.02 -2.28
CA GLY A 13 11.14 4.19 -2.84
C GLY A 13 10.64 3.10 -3.77
N TRP A 14 9.38 2.69 -3.63
CA TRP A 14 8.75 1.66 -4.47
C TRP A 14 7.94 2.24 -5.64
N GLY A 15 7.79 3.55 -5.74
CA GLY A 15 6.98 4.21 -6.76
C GLY A 15 6.38 5.50 -6.22
N TYR A 16 5.07 5.67 -6.37
CA TYR A 16 4.42 6.87 -5.82
C TYR A 16 2.96 6.61 -5.48
N GLU A 17 2.41 7.49 -4.63
CA GLU A 17 0.99 7.50 -4.29
C GLU A 17 0.33 8.76 -4.82
N LEU A 18 -0.90 8.60 -5.30
CA LEU A 18 -1.80 9.70 -5.65
C LEU A 18 -2.92 9.70 -4.62
N ILE A 19 -2.89 10.65 -3.69
CA ILE A 19 -3.93 10.76 -2.67
C ILE A 19 -5.05 11.61 -3.24
N TRP A 20 -6.17 10.99 -3.60
CA TRP A 20 -7.28 11.67 -4.26
C TRP A 20 -8.44 12.00 -3.33
N ALA A 21 -8.46 11.43 -2.13
CA ALA A 21 -9.47 11.74 -1.10
C ALA A 21 -8.86 11.54 0.27
N THR A 22 -9.01 12.53 1.14
CA THR A 22 -8.62 12.39 2.54
C THR A 22 -9.43 13.34 3.39
N ASN A 23 -10.04 12.81 4.43
CA ASN A 23 -10.84 13.59 5.38
C ASN A 23 -10.90 12.83 6.71
N ASP A 24 -11.76 13.25 7.62
CA ASP A 24 -11.84 12.65 8.95
C ASP A 24 -12.53 11.27 8.98
N LYS A 25 -13.01 10.79 7.85
CA LYS A 25 -13.77 9.52 7.80
C LYS A 25 -13.10 8.46 6.91
N TYR A 26 -12.43 8.88 5.83
CA TYR A 26 -11.83 7.92 4.90
C TYR A 26 -10.65 8.54 4.15
N CYS A 27 -9.86 7.66 3.53
CA CYS A 27 -8.77 8.03 2.65
C CYS A 27 -8.85 7.18 1.38
N GLY A 28 -8.63 7.81 0.24
CA GLY A 28 -8.54 7.14 -1.05
C GLY A 28 -7.25 7.50 -1.74
N LYS A 29 -6.54 6.49 -2.24
CA LYS A 29 -5.28 6.71 -2.94
C LYS A 29 -5.08 5.68 -4.03
N ILE A 30 -4.24 6.03 -5.00
CA ILE A 30 -3.75 5.08 -6.01
C ILE A 30 -2.25 4.94 -5.78
N MET A 31 -1.78 3.71 -5.67
CA MET A 31 -0.37 3.40 -5.54
C MET A 31 0.14 2.87 -6.87
N VAL A 32 1.21 3.46 -7.39
CA VAL A 32 1.80 3.08 -8.67
C VAL A 32 3.21 2.55 -8.42
N PHE A 33 3.43 1.31 -8.87
CA PHE A 33 4.71 0.62 -8.77
C PHE A 33 5.29 0.55 -10.17
N GLU A 34 6.30 1.37 -10.45
CA GLU A 34 6.80 1.55 -11.81
C GLU A 34 7.60 0.34 -12.32
N LYS A 35 8.28 -0.37 -11.42
CA LYS A 35 9.15 -1.48 -11.78
C LYS A 35 8.75 -2.77 -11.08
N LYS A 36 8.80 -3.86 -11.82
CA LYS A 36 8.69 -5.21 -11.25
C LYS A 36 9.67 -5.37 -10.10
N GLY A 37 9.21 -5.91 -8.99
CA GLY A 37 10.02 -6.14 -7.80
C GLY A 37 9.95 -5.01 -6.78
N ASN A 38 9.45 -3.83 -7.13
CA ASN A 38 9.25 -2.76 -6.17
C ASN A 38 8.24 -3.21 -5.11
N LYS A 39 8.54 -2.89 -3.86
CA LYS A 39 7.70 -3.29 -2.73
C LYS A 39 7.81 -2.32 -1.57
N PHE A 40 6.72 -2.14 -0.85
CA PHE A 40 6.77 -1.41 0.41
C PHE A 40 7.07 -2.35 1.58
N SER A 41 7.24 -1.80 2.77
CA SER A 41 7.59 -2.58 3.96
C SER A 41 6.49 -3.56 4.35
N MET A 42 6.88 -4.65 5.01
CA MET A 42 5.94 -5.44 5.79
C MET A 42 5.60 -4.62 7.03
N HIS A 43 4.35 -4.20 7.14
CA HIS A 43 3.90 -3.34 8.25
C HIS A 43 2.44 -3.63 8.59
N PHE A 44 2.03 -3.13 9.75
CA PHE A 44 0.62 -3.19 10.15
C PHE A 44 0.17 -1.87 10.77
N HIS A 45 -1.13 -1.72 10.83
CA HIS A 45 -1.79 -0.59 11.47
C HIS A 45 -2.66 -1.14 12.61
N SER A 46 -2.71 -0.44 13.74
CA SER A 46 -3.53 -0.90 14.85
C SER A 46 -5.00 -0.53 14.67
N GLU A 47 -5.29 0.55 13.97
CA GLU A 47 -6.65 1.07 13.79
C GLU A 47 -7.09 1.12 12.34
N LYS A 48 -6.19 1.44 11.42
CA LYS A 48 -6.52 1.59 10.00
C LYS A 48 -6.98 0.28 9.39
N ASP A 49 -8.14 0.35 8.74
CA ASP A 49 -8.73 -0.74 7.97
C ASP A 49 -8.70 -0.33 6.51
N GLU A 50 -8.16 -1.19 5.63
CA GLU A 50 -7.95 -0.82 4.24
C GLU A 50 -8.32 -1.94 3.29
N SER A 51 -8.77 -1.56 2.09
CA SER A 51 -9.07 -2.49 1.00
C SER A 51 -8.40 -2.03 -0.27
N TRP A 52 -7.95 -2.97 -1.07
CA TRP A 52 -7.28 -2.74 -2.34
C TRP A 52 -8.09 -3.28 -3.51
N PHE A 53 -7.97 -2.59 -4.64
CA PHE A 53 -8.48 -3.03 -5.94
C PHE A 53 -7.35 -2.87 -6.96
N VAL A 54 -6.99 -3.96 -7.64
CA VAL A 54 -5.90 -3.93 -8.63
C VAL A 54 -6.41 -3.30 -9.93
N ASN A 55 -5.86 -2.15 -10.30
CA ASN A 55 -6.23 -1.44 -11.52
C ASN A 55 -5.51 -1.99 -12.74
N THR A 56 -4.19 -2.17 -12.64
CA THR A 56 -3.35 -2.65 -13.74
C THR A 56 -2.25 -3.53 -13.21
N GLY A 57 -1.75 -4.43 -14.05
CA GLY A 57 -0.59 -5.25 -13.73
C GLY A 57 -0.90 -6.39 -12.79
N LYS A 58 0.07 -6.74 -11.97
CA LYS A 58 0.01 -7.93 -11.14
C LYS A 58 0.82 -7.71 -9.87
N PHE A 59 0.29 -8.16 -8.75
CA PHE A 59 0.93 -8.00 -7.44
C PHE A 59 1.04 -9.33 -6.71
N LEU A 60 2.00 -9.36 -5.78
CA LEU A 60 2.08 -10.38 -4.76
C LEU A 60 1.84 -9.70 -3.42
N VAL A 61 0.81 -10.14 -2.70
CA VAL A 61 0.61 -9.71 -1.32
C VAL A 61 1.16 -10.78 -0.40
N ARG A 62 1.92 -10.33 0.61
CA ARG A 62 2.37 -11.18 1.72
C ARG A 62 1.71 -10.68 2.98
N TRP A 63 1.26 -11.60 3.80
CA TRP A 63 0.68 -11.23 5.09
C TRP A 63 1.06 -12.25 6.15
N ILE A 64 0.99 -11.83 7.39
CA ILE A 64 1.28 -12.69 8.52
C ILE A 64 -0.02 -12.96 9.28
N ASP A 65 -0.36 -14.25 9.42
CA ASP A 65 -1.41 -14.67 10.33
C ASP A 65 -0.82 -14.63 11.73
N THR A 66 -1.24 -13.66 12.54
CA THR A 66 -0.66 -13.43 13.86
C THR A 66 -1.11 -14.44 14.89
N THR A 67 -2.19 -15.18 14.63
CA THR A 67 -2.65 -16.25 15.51
C THR A 67 -1.72 -17.46 15.44
N SER A 68 -1.28 -17.82 14.24
CA SER A 68 -0.40 -18.97 14.00
C SER A 68 1.06 -18.57 13.79
N ALA A 69 1.35 -17.26 13.66
CA ALA A 69 2.68 -16.73 13.33
C ALA A 69 3.22 -17.28 12.00
N THR A 70 2.34 -17.43 11.01
CA THR A 70 2.70 -17.95 9.69
C THR A 70 2.65 -16.88 8.62
N LEU A 71 3.61 -16.94 7.69
CA LEU A 71 3.68 -16.05 6.52
C LEU A 71 2.93 -16.70 5.36
N HIS A 72 2.10 -15.90 4.70
CA HIS A 72 1.32 -16.32 3.54
C HIS A 72 1.59 -15.41 2.35
N GLU A 73 1.36 -15.93 1.14
CA GLU A 73 1.50 -15.17 -0.09
C GLU A 73 0.30 -15.43 -0.99
N GLN A 74 -0.12 -14.40 -1.71
CA GLN A 74 -1.22 -14.49 -2.66
C GLN A 74 -0.99 -13.55 -3.83
N GLU A 75 -1.11 -14.07 -5.07
CA GLU A 75 -1.08 -13.22 -6.27
C GLU A 75 -2.41 -12.51 -6.44
N LEU A 76 -2.33 -11.26 -6.87
CA LEU A 76 -3.50 -10.43 -7.17
C LEU A 76 -3.40 -9.96 -8.61
N LEU A 77 -4.44 -10.23 -9.39
CA LEU A 77 -4.55 -9.86 -10.80
C LEU A 77 -5.50 -8.67 -10.97
N GLU A 78 -5.47 -8.06 -12.15
CA GLU A 78 -6.38 -6.95 -12.47
C GLU A 78 -7.81 -7.30 -12.11
N GLY A 79 -8.50 -6.35 -11.47
CA GLY A 79 -9.88 -6.50 -11.07
C GLY A 79 -10.10 -7.27 -9.77
N GLN A 80 -9.04 -7.80 -9.17
CA GLN A 80 -9.15 -8.50 -7.89
C GLN A 80 -8.98 -7.54 -6.72
N THR A 81 -9.53 -7.93 -5.59
CA THR A 81 -9.54 -7.12 -4.36
C THR A 81 -8.88 -7.85 -3.22
N TRP A 82 -8.42 -7.08 -2.25
CA TRP A 82 -7.79 -7.59 -1.04
C TRP A 82 -8.12 -6.70 0.15
N HIS A 83 -8.39 -7.31 1.28
CA HIS A 83 -8.69 -6.59 2.52
C HIS A 83 -7.59 -6.82 3.54
N ASN A 84 -7.06 -5.72 4.08
CA ASN A 84 -6.12 -5.73 5.21
C ASN A 84 -6.84 -5.22 6.45
N PRO A 85 -7.28 -6.10 7.34
CA PRO A 85 -7.87 -5.66 8.60
C PRO A 85 -6.80 -5.07 9.52
N PRO A 86 -7.21 -4.28 10.54
CA PRO A 86 -6.27 -3.82 11.55
C PRO A 86 -5.47 -4.98 12.16
N LEU A 87 -4.24 -4.70 12.55
CA LEU A 87 -3.33 -5.61 13.23
C LEU A 87 -2.74 -6.75 12.37
N GLN A 88 -3.14 -6.87 11.12
CA GLN A 88 -2.56 -7.87 10.23
C GLN A 88 -1.39 -7.29 9.45
N PRO A 89 -0.16 -7.76 9.68
CA PRO A 89 0.98 -7.32 8.88
C PRO A 89 0.82 -7.71 7.42
N HIS A 90 1.15 -6.79 6.53
CA HIS A 90 1.03 -6.98 5.08
C HIS A 90 2.13 -6.26 4.33
N GLN A 91 2.45 -6.77 3.14
CA GLN A 91 3.41 -6.21 2.22
C GLN A 91 2.93 -6.45 0.80
N LEU A 92 3.15 -5.47 -0.08
CA LEU A 92 2.77 -5.58 -1.48
C LEU A 92 4.01 -5.44 -2.35
N GLU A 93 4.16 -6.34 -3.31
CA GLU A 93 5.23 -6.32 -4.29
C GLU A 93 4.66 -6.36 -5.70
N ALA A 94 5.15 -5.50 -6.59
CA ALA A 94 4.76 -5.54 -7.99
C ALA A 94 5.43 -6.72 -8.69
N LEU A 95 4.65 -7.50 -9.42
CA LEU A 95 5.16 -8.61 -10.23
C LEU A 95 5.32 -8.24 -11.71
N GLU A 96 4.86 -7.06 -12.11
CA GLU A 96 5.00 -6.51 -13.47
C GLU A 96 5.30 -5.02 -13.38
N ASP A 97 5.95 -4.49 -14.41
CA ASP A 97 6.18 -3.04 -14.52
C ASP A 97 4.85 -2.30 -14.63
N CYS A 98 4.82 -1.07 -14.12
CA CYS A 98 3.65 -0.19 -14.21
C CYS A 98 2.38 -0.80 -13.61
N SER A 99 2.52 -1.52 -12.52
CA SER A 99 1.38 -2.06 -11.77
C SER A 99 0.78 -0.99 -10.87
N SER A 100 -0.54 -0.92 -10.79
CA SER A 100 -1.21 0.07 -9.95
C SER A 100 -2.40 -0.52 -9.21
N ILE A 101 -2.65 0.01 -8.03
CA ILE A 101 -3.67 -0.48 -7.12
C ILE A 101 -4.35 0.69 -6.43
N THR A 102 -5.67 0.64 -6.33
CA THR A 102 -6.44 1.65 -5.59
C THR A 102 -6.64 1.17 -4.16
N GLU A 103 -6.40 2.06 -3.21
CA GLU A 103 -6.68 1.81 -1.81
C GLU A 103 -7.79 2.73 -1.33
N VAL A 104 -8.74 2.16 -0.60
CA VAL A 104 -9.67 2.92 0.22
C VAL A 104 -9.49 2.47 1.66
N SER A 105 -9.49 3.41 2.58
CA SER A 105 -9.24 3.09 3.98
C SER A 105 -9.93 4.05 4.92
N THR A 106 -9.95 3.69 6.18
CA THR A 106 -10.19 4.65 7.27
C THR A 106 -9.02 5.65 7.28
N PRO A 107 -9.13 6.77 8.01
CA PRO A 107 -8.10 7.81 7.94
C PRO A 107 -6.68 7.33 8.21
N ASP A 108 -5.74 7.83 7.41
CA ASP A 108 -4.31 7.58 7.62
C ASP A 108 -3.80 8.29 8.87
N SER A 109 -2.84 7.68 9.54
CA SER A 109 -2.07 8.29 10.61
C SER A 109 -0.63 7.80 10.51
N VAL A 110 0.32 8.73 10.49
CA VAL A 110 1.74 8.38 10.46
C VAL A 110 2.13 7.58 11.70
N GLU A 111 1.52 7.89 12.84
CA GLU A 111 1.80 7.20 14.09
C GLU A 111 1.23 5.79 14.13
N ASP A 112 0.19 5.51 13.35
CA ASP A 112 -0.44 4.19 13.28
C ASP A 112 0.21 3.35 12.16
N ASN A 113 1.53 3.22 12.23
CA ASN A 113 2.29 2.44 11.26
C ASN A 113 3.45 1.74 11.98
N TYR A 114 3.39 0.42 12.03
CA TYR A 114 4.35 -0.43 12.75
C TYR A 114 5.07 -1.33 11.75
N ARG A 115 6.34 -1.03 11.52
CA ARG A 115 7.15 -1.71 10.51
C ARG A 115 7.77 -2.98 11.06
N VAL A 116 7.62 -4.08 10.32
CA VAL A 116 8.16 -5.40 10.67
C VAL A 116 9.41 -5.70 9.86
N ILE A 117 9.34 -5.49 8.52
CA ILE A 117 10.46 -5.73 7.61
C ILE A 117 10.59 -4.53 6.67
N PRO A 118 11.80 -3.99 6.48
CA PRO A 118 12.00 -2.87 5.55
C PRO A 118 11.57 -3.19 4.13
N GLY A 119 11.06 -2.18 3.42
CA GLY A 119 10.81 -2.21 1.98
C GLY A 119 11.73 -1.26 1.26
N ASP A 120 11.41 -0.94 0.00
CA ASP A 120 12.28 -0.13 -0.85
C ASP A 120 12.52 1.28 -0.30
N SER A 121 11.51 1.88 0.35
CA SER A 121 11.68 3.22 0.92
C SER A 121 12.71 3.26 2.05
N GLN A 122 12.87 2.16 2.79
CA GLN A 122 13.82 2.07 3.90
C GLN A 122 15.20 1.59 3.44
N LEU A 123 15.25 0.79 2.37
CA LEU A 123 16.50 0.20 1.87
C LEU A 123 17.24 1.12 0.91
N ASP A 124 16.52 1.96 0.17
CA ASP A 124 17.09 2.93 -0.74
C ASP A 124 17.31 4.25 0.00
N ARG A 125 18.56 4.56 0.28
CA ARG A 125 18.96 5.74 1.05
C ARG A 125 18.79 7.06 0.29
N THR A 126 18.50 7.01 -1.00
CA THR A 126 18.31 8.21 -1.81
C THR A 126 16.86 8.63 -1.90
N THR A 127 15.93 7.80 -1.38
CA THR A 127 14.50 8.08 -1.44
C THR A 127 13.96 8.64 -0.13
N LYS A 128 12.72 9.09 -0.18
CA LYS A 128 12.03 9.57 1.00
C LYS A 128 11.71 8.39 1.93
N PRO A 129 11.72 8.59 3.22
CA PRO A 129 11.27 7.58 4.15
C PRO A 129 9.78 7.39 4.01
N ASP A 130 9.26 6.36 4.56
CA ASP A 130 7.85 6.04 4.68
C ASP A 130 7.17 5.52 3.46
N ASN A 131 6.28 4.66 3.72
CA ASN A 131 5.30 4.15 2.78
C ASN A 131 4.01 3.80 3.51
#